data_4d1eecf96e05f3fb19f1eeae9bcff974
#
_entry.id   4d1eecf96e05f3fb19f1eeae9bcff974
#
_cell.length_a   1.000
_cell.length_b   1.000
_cell.length_c   1.000
_cell.angle_alpha   90.00
_cell.angle_beta   90.00
_cell.angle_gamma   90.00
#
_symmetry.space_group_name_H-M   'P 1'
#
loop_
_entity.id
_entity.type
_entity.pdbx_description
1 polymer ?
#
loop_
_entity_poly.entity_id
_entity_poly.type
_entity_poly.pdbx_seq_one_letter_code
_entity_poly.pdbx_strand_id
1 'polypeptide(L)' 'MASGVVVSLHNDDVDRCVDIIAHPDGTFGFKEFRRDPEDRGGWTLVGHNPRAVFMTQEQAVAAARAGVAWLRDQPA' A
#
# COMPACT_ATOMS: atom_id res chain seq x y z
N MET A 1 -16.20 11.58 6.76
CA MET A 1 -15.51 11.65 5.48
C MET A 1 -15.07 10.25 5.06
N ALA A 2 -15.05 9.96 3.78
CA ALA A 2 -14.66 8.65 3.28
C ALA A 2 -13.15 8.46 3.33
N SER A 3 -12.70 7.21 3.50
CA SER A 3 -11.31 6.84 3.33
C SER A 3 -10.87 7.08 1.88
N GLY A 4 -9.61 7.41 1.69
CA GLY A 4 -9.09 7.62 0.35
C GLY A 4 -7.62 7.27 0.24
N VAL A 5 -7.20 6.89 -0.97
CA VAL A 5 -5.81 6.63 -1.29
C VAL A 5 -5.09 7.96 -1.44
N VAL A 6 -4.03 8.16 -0.67
CA VAL A 6 -3.24 9.40 -0.72
C VAL A 6 -1.92 9.22 -1.46
N VAL A 7 -1.38 8.00 -1.49
CA VAL A 7 -0.15 7.66 -2.20
C VAL A 7 -0.29 6.24 -2.74
N SER A 8 0.19 6.01 -3.95
CA SER A 8 0.33 4.66 -4.52
C SER A 8 1.79 4.42 -4.87
N LEU A 9 2.34 3.31 -4.38
CA LEU A 9 3.72 2.91 -4.64
C LEU A 9 3.70 1.66 -5.52
N HIS A 10 4.49 1.66 -6.58
CA HIS A 10 4.52 0.56 -7.55
C HIS A 10 5.95 0.05 -7.73
N ASN A 11 6.07 -1.22 -8.13
CA ASN A 11 7.35 -1.73 -8.62
C ASN A 11 7.54 -1.34 -10.09
N ASP A 12 8.72 -1.64 -10.64
CA ASP A 12 9.06 -1.23 -12.01
C ASP A 12 8.14 -1.86 -13.06
N ASP A 13 7.71 -3.10 -12.83
CA ASP A 13 6.84 -3.83 -13.76
C ASP A 13 5.36 -3.47 -13.58
N VAL A 14 5.04 -2.69 -12.58
CA VAL A 14 3.67 -2.25 -12.24
C VAL A 14 2.73 -3.45 -12.05
N ASP A 15 3.23 -4.55 -11.52
CA ASP A 15 2.44 -5.71 -11.14
C ASP A 15 2.32 -5.87 -9.62
N ARG A 16 2.92 -4.97 -8.88
CA ARG A 16 2.81 -4.86 -7.42
C ARG A 16 2.53 -3.42 -7.05
N CYS A 17 1.65 -3.24 -6.07
CA CYS A 17 1.24 -1.91 -5.63
C CYS A 17 1.00 -1.91 -4.13
N VAL A 18 1.36 -0.82 -3.49
CA VAL A 18 0.94 -0.52 -2.12
C VAL A 18 0.22 0.82 -2.13
N ASP A 19 -1.01 0.83 -1.66
CA ASP A 19 -1.80 2.05 -1.50
C ASP A 19 -1.74 2.50 -0.05
N ILE A 20 -1.33 3.75 0.16
CA ILE A 20 -1.38 4.40 1.47
C ILE A 20 -2.74 5.08 1.57
N ILE A 21 -3.46 4.78 2.64
CA ILE A 21 -4.86 5.16 2.79
C ILE A 21 -5.01 6.09 3.99
N ALA A 22 -5.71 7.20 3.79
CA ALA A 22 -6.11 8.07 4.88
C ALA A 22 -7.49 7.63 5.39
N HIS A 23 -7.59 7.41 6.69
CA HIS A 23 -8.85 7.03 7.34
C HIS A 23 -9.61 8.28 7.80
N PRO A 24 -10.95 8.18 7.95
CA PRO A 24 -11.75 9.33 8.37
C PRO A 24 -11.39 9.90 9.74
N ASP A 25 -10.78 9.09 10.61
CA ASP A 25 -10.40 9.50 11.97
C ASP A 25 -9.04 10.19 12.04
N GLY A 26 -8.41 10.44 10.88
CA GLY A 26 -7.10 11.09 10.83
C GLY A 26 -5.90 10.17 10.91
N THR A 27 -6.13 8.87 10.95
CA THR A 27 -5.05 7.89 10.91
C THR A 27 -4.80 7.43 9.48
N PHE A 28 -3.73 6.65 9.30
CA PHE A 28 -3.30 6.14 7.99
C PHE A 28 -3.05 4.64 8.07
N GLY A 29 -3.17 3.99 6.93
CA GLY A 29 -2.85 2.58 6.79
C GLY A 29 -2.33 2.29 5.40
N PHE A 30 -2.07 1.02 5.10
CA PHE A 30 -1.69 0.64 3.74
C PHE A 30 -2.27 -0.73 3.40
N LYS A 31 -2.45 -0.95 2.08
CA LYS A 31 -2.89 -2.22 1.51
C LYS A 31 -1.93 -2.59 0.39
N GLU A 32 -1.57 -3.86 0.34
CA GLU A 32 -0.72 -4.39 -0.72
C GLU A 32 -1.57 -5.13 -1.75
N PHE A 33 -1.30 -4.87 -3.03
CA PHE A 33 -2.00 -5.49 -4.15
C PHE A 33 -1.00 -6.10 -5.12
N ARG A 34 -1.46 -7.11 -5.84
CA ARG A 34 -0.74 -7.65 -6.99
C ARG A 34 -1.67 -7.73 -8.19
N ARG A 35 -1.09 -7.67 -9.38
CA ARG A 35 -1.81 -7.90 -10.63
C ARG A 35 -1.18 -9.06 -11.34
N ASP A 36 -2.00 -10.07 -11.67
CA ASP A 36 -1.55 -11.22 -12.42
C ASP A 36 -1.58 -10.86 -13.91
N PRO A 37 -0.49 -11.08 -14.68
CA PRO A 37 -0.49 -10.80 -16.13
C PRO A 37 -1.56 -11.55 -16.90
N GLU A 38 -2.00 -12.70 -16.41
CA GLU A 38 -3.05 -13.49 -17.04
C GLU A 38 -4.46 -13.02 -16.68
N ASP A 39 -4.56 -12.22 -15.62
CA ASP A 39 -5.86 -11.72 -15.16
C ASP A 39 -6.04 -10.29 -15.67
N ARG A 40 -6.87 -10.14 -16.68
CA ARG A 40 -7.07 -8.87 -17.36
C ARG A 40 -7.68 -7.81 -16.45
N GLY A 41 -6.83 -6.99 -15.88
CA GLY A 41 -7.23 -5.76 -15.23
C GLY A 41 -7.60 -5.86 -13.77
N GLY A 42 -7.40 -7.00 -13.13
CA GLY A 42 -7.71 -7.14 -11.72
C GLY A 42 -6.50 -6.95 -10.82
N TRP A 43 -6.60 -6.01 -9.87
CA TRP A 43 -5.70 -5.97 -8.74
C TRP A 43 -6.26 -6.84 -7.62
N THR A 44 -5.44 -7.74 -7.07
CA THR A 44 -5.83 -8.64 -5.99
C THR A 44 -5.20 -8.17 -4.70
N LEU A 45 -5.99 -8.02 -3.65
CA LEU A 45 -5.49 -7.68 -2.32
C LEU A 45 -4.63 -8.83 -1.80
N VAL A 46 -3.36 -8.56 -1.55
CA VAL A 46 -2.40 -9.54 -1.06
C VAL A 46 -2.32 -9.50 0.46
N GLY A 47 -2.27 -8.30 1.03
CA GLY A 47 -2.13 -8.14 2.46
C GLY A 47 -2.74 -6.84 2.94
N HIS A 48 -3.42 -6.93 4.09
CA HIS A 48 -4.00 -5.79 4.75
C HIS A 48 -4.14 -6.11 6.23
N ASN A 49 -3.60 -5.25 7.08
CA ASN A 49 -3.79 -5.37 8.52
C ASN A 49 -4.61 -4.17 9.01
N PRO A 50 -5.93 -4.35 9.22
CA PRO A 50 -6.79 -3.23 9.63
C PRO A 50 -6.46 -2.69 11.02
N ARG A 51 -5.70 -3.43 11.82
CA ARG A 51 -5.27 -2.99 13.15
C ARG A 51 -3.99 -2.17 13.11
N ALA A 52 -3.26 -2.23 12.01
CA ALA A 52 -2.03 -1.46 11.84
C ALA A 52 -2.40 -0.07 11.35
N VAL A 53 -2.47 0.88 12.26
CA VAL A 53 -2.78 2.27 11.96
C VAL A 53 -1.61 3.16 12.37
N PHE A 54 -1.43 4.23 11.61
CA PHE A 54 -0.31 5.15 11.77
C PHE A 54 -0.83 6.57 11.91
N MET A 55 -0.12 7.39 12.65
CA MET A 55 -0.56 8.75 12.93
C MET A 55 -0.26 9.72 11.79
N THR A 56 0.69 9.37 10.93
CA THR A 56 1.07 10.22 9.79
C THR A 56 1.24 9.38 8.54
N GLN A 57 1.12 10.05 7.38
CA GLN A 57 1.37 9.42 6.10
C GLN A 57 2.81 8.89 6.02
N GLU A 58 3.77 9.64 6.53
CA GLU A 58 5.18 9.23 6.53
C GLU A 58 5.41 7.94 7.29
N GLN A 59 4.74 7.80 8.44
CA GLN A 59 4.83 6.58 9.23
C GLN A 59 4.25 5.38 8.48
N ALA A 60 3.13 5.58 7.79
CA ALA A 60 2.50 4.52 6.99
C ALA A 60 3.41 4.09 5.84
N VAL A 61 4.02 5.05 5.14
CA VAL A 61 4.98 4.76 4.06
C VAL A 61 6.18 4.00 4.60
N ALA A 62 6.75 4.45 5.71
CA ALA A 62 7.90 3.80 6.32
C ALA A 62 7.58 2.36 6.73
N ALA A 63 6.40 2.14 7.30
CA ALA A 63 5.96 0.79 7.70
C ALA A 63 5.77 -0.11 6.47
N ALA A 64 5.20 0.43 5.39
CA ALA A 64 5.04 -0.32 4.15
C ALA A 64 6.39 -0.71 3.56
N ARG A 65 7.35 0.21 3.53
CA ARG A 65 8.70 -0.06 3.02
C ARG A 65 9.43 -1.11 3.85
N ALA A 66 9.22 -1.12 5.15
CA ALA A 66 9.85 -2.10 6.04
C ALA A 66 9.20 -3.47 5.96
N GLY A 67 7.87 -3.52 5.78
CA GLY A 67 7.10 -4.75 5.85
C GLY A 67 6.83 -5.45 4.52
N VAL A 68 6.90 -4.72 3.40
CA VAL A 68 6.63 -5.26 2.07
C VAL A 68 7.94 -5.57 1.38
N ALA A 69 8.22 -6.84 1.11
CA ALA A 69 9.54 -7.30 0.69
C ALA A 69 10.02 -6.62 -0.61
N TRP A 70 9.18 -6.57 -1.65
CA TRP A 70 9.58 -5.98 -2.92
C TRP A 70 9.81 -4.47 -2.80
N LEU A 71 9.09 -3.82 -1.88
CA LEU A 71 9.22 -2.38 -1.67
C LEU A 71 10.49 -2.07 -0.87
N ARG A 72 10.82 -2.93 0.09
CA ARG A 72 12.05 -2.79 0.87
C ARG A 72 13.30 -2.90 0.00
N ASP A 73 13.23 -3.72 -1.05
CA ASP A 73 14.36 -3.94 -1.97
C ASP A 73 14.51 -2.83 -3.01
N GLN A 74 13.54 -1.94 -3.14
CA GLN A 74 13.63 -0.82 -4.06
C GLN A 74 14.51 0.29 -3.48
N PRO A 75 15.30 0.97 -4.33
CA PRO A 75 16.03 2.17 -3.89
C PRO A 75 15.06 3.25 -3.42
N ALA A 76 15.46 3.96 -2.42
CA ALA A 76 14.65 5.05 -1.90
C ALA A 76 14.51 6.19 -2.92
#